data_65e68479c51b2cf951c63e8f95f5c20e
#
_entry.id   65e68479c51b2cf951c63e8f95f5c20e
#
_cell.length_a   1.000
_cell.length_b   1.000
_cell.length_c   1.000
_cell.angle_alpha   90.00
_cell.angle_beta   90.00
_cell.angle_gamma   90.00
#
_symmetry.space_group_name_H-M   'P 1'
#
loop_
_entity.id
_entity.type
_entity.pdbx_description
1 polymer ?
#
loop_
_entity_poly.entity_id
_entity_poly.type
_entity_poly.pdbx_seq_one_letter_code
_entity_poly.pdbx_strand_id
1 'polypeptide(L)'
;MSLTSIAGKLFLPRQKDLEHYATEAVKMQQKVLKRLIEHGCHTEYGRKFGMQSSRYEDFAQGIPVVSYEELKGDIDRMRHGEANVLWPGRVKWYAKSSGTTNDKSKFIPVSKDGLNHIHYAGGADVVALYLRNNPQSRLFDGRSLILGGSHSPNYNVANSLVGDLSAILIENINPLANLVRVPKKSTALLSDFELKRDLIARECLHKNVTNISGVPSWMLSVLVRVMELSGKEHLEEVWPNLEVFFHGGIAFTPYRPQYKMLITSPKMHYMETYNASEGFFGIQSDFQDKSLLLMTDYDVFYEFIPMDEFGTDNPTIVPLEGVQTGINYAMVITTSCGLWRYVIGDTVSFTSTNPYKFVITGRTKYFINAFGEELIMDNAEKGLTYACAQTGAEISEYTAAPVFMDSKAKCRHQWLIEFAKAPDSLERFATLLDKKLQEINSDYEAKRFHDITLQPLEVVLARPGQFNDWLKAKGKLGGQHKIPRLSNSRKVIEEVMNTSPSPSQGEERLSN
;
A
#
# COMPACT_ATOMS: atom_id res chain seq x y z
N MET A 1 21.68 -17.65 -27.64
CA MET A 1 20.59 -17.79 -26.67
C MET A 1 20.73 -16.65 -25.68
N SER A 2 19.65 -15.91 -25.38
CA SER A 2 19.69 -14.88 -24.36
C SER A 2 19.76 -15.51 -22.96
N LEU A 3 20.32 -14.79 -21.97
CA LEU A 3 20.33 -15.24 -20.58
C LEU A 3 18.88 -15.43 -20.07
N THR A 4 17.95 -14.59 -20.53
CA THR A 4 16.52 -14.70 -20.20
C THR A 4 15.92 -16.01 -20.72
N SER A 5 16.30 -16.47 -21.91
CA SER A 5 15.84 -17.76 -22.49
C SER A 5 16.30 -18.98 -21.67
N ILE A 6 17.48 -18.88 -21.04
CA ILE A 6 17.99 -19.94 -20.16
C ILE A 6 17.35 -19.88 -18.79
N ALA A 7 17.38 -18.71 -18.16
CA ALA A 7 16.80 -18.48 -16.82
C ALA A 7 15.28 -18.68 -16.82
N GLY A 8 14.60 -18.33 -17.92
CA GLY A 8 13.15 -18.51 -18.07
C GLY A 8 12.69 -19.95 -17.89
N LYS A 9 13.55 -20.95 -18.25
CA LYS A 9 13.22 -22.36 -18.04
C LYS A 9 13.04 -22.73 -16.56
N LEU A 10 13.68 -22.00 -15.64
CA LEU A 10 13.55 -22.23 -14.21
C LEU A 10 12.13 -21.87 -13.70
N PHE A 11 11.42 -21.00 -14.42
CA PHE A 11 10.07 -20.56 -14.06
C PHE A 11 8.94 -21.39 -14.68
N LEU A 12 9.25 -22.25 -15.68
CA LEU A 12 8.25 -23.07 -16.37
C LEU A 12 7.44 -23.99 -15.44
N PRO A 13 8.02 -24.69 -14.44
CA PRO A 13 7.23 -25.47 -13.50
C PRO A 13 6.22 -24.61 -12.76
N ARG A 14 6.66 -23.45 -12.25
CA ARG A 14 5.78 -22.54 -11.51
C ARG A 14 4.70 -21.92 -12.38
N GLN A 15 4.98 -21.63 -13.64
CA GLN A 15 3.97 -21.16 -14.59
C GLN A 15 2.83 -22.18 -14.77
N LYS A 16 3.15 -23.48 -14.80
CA LYS A 16 2.16 -24.57 -14.84
C LYS A 16 1.35 -24.66 -13.55
N ASP A 17 2.02 -24.52 -12.39
CA ASP A 17 1.31 -24.53 -11.09
C ASP A 17 0.30 -23.37 -10.99
N LEU A 18 0.65 -22.19 -11.53
CA LEU A 18 -0.25 -21.04 -11.58
C LEU A 18 -1.50 -21.24 -12.48
N GLU A 19 -1.46 -22.17 -13.43
CA GLU A 19 -2.63 -22.54 -14.23
C GLU A 19 -3.71 -23.24 -13.37
N HIS A 20 -3.30 -23.94 -12.31
CA HIS A 20 -4.21 -24.62 -11.38
C HIS A 20 -4.97 -23.66 -10.44
N TYR A 21 -4.60 -22.37 -10.39
CA TYR A 21 -5.32 -21.37 -9.59
C TYR A 21 -6.78 -21.21 -10.00
N ALA A 22 -7.11 -21.50 -11.26
CA ALA A 22 -8.49 -21.47 -11.73
C ALA A 22 -9.37 -22.57 -11.08
N THR A 23 -8.79 -23.73 -10.78
CA THR A 23 -9.57 -24.91 -10.36
C THR A 23 -9.28 -25.39 -8.95
N GLU A 24 -8.14 -25.03 -8.37
CA GLU A 24 -7.67 -25.58 -7.10
C GLU A 24 -7.46 -24.55 -5.98
N ALA A 25 -7.79 -23.26 -6.21
CA ALA A 25 -7.55 -22.18 -5.25
C ALA A 25 -8.06 -22.48 -3.84
N VAL A 26 -9.28 -23.01 -3.71
CA VAL A 26 -9.88 -23.38 -2.41
C VAL A 26 -9.08 -24.49 -1.74
N LYS A 27 -8.68 -25.53 -2.48
CA LYS A 27 -7.83 -26.60 -1.92
C LYS A 27 -6.45 -26.09 -1.51
N MET A 28 -5.90 -25.13 -2.27
CA MET A 28 -4.64 -24.48 -1.89
C MET A 28 -4.79 -23.76 -0.57
N GLN A 29 -5.87 -22.97 -0.40
CA GLN A 29 -6.16 -22.29 0.85
C GLN A 29 -6.36 -23.24 2.04
N GLN A 30 -7.05 -24.37 1.84
CA GLN A 30 -7.17 -25.40 2.87
C GLN A 30 -5.82 -25.99 3.28
N LYS A 31 -4.92 -26.25 2.32
CA LYS A 31 -3.54 -26.72 2.61
C LYS A 31 -2.72 -25.64 3.34
N VAL A 32 -2.88 -24.37 2.97
CA VAL A 32 -2.23 -23.24 3.63
C VAL A 32 -2.71 -23.15 5.09
N LEU A 33 -4.02 -23.14 5.32
CA LEU A 33 -4.58 -23.10 6.68
C LEU A 33 -4.05 -24.25 7.54
N LYS A 34 -4.07 -25.49 7.01
CA LYS A 34 -3.53 -26.66 7.68
C LYS A 34 -2.07 -26.45 8.11
N ARG A 35 -1.21 -26.01 7.18
CA ARG A 35 0.21 -25.75 7.45
C ARG A 35 0.41 -24.67 8.53
N LEU A 36 -0.36 -23.57 8.44
CA LEU A 36 -0.27 -22.49 9.42
C LEU A 36 -0.66 -22.97 10.83
N ILE A 37 -1.72 -23.78 10.96
CA ILE A 37 -2.17 -24.34 12.23
C ILE A 37 -1.16 -25.35 12.78
N GLU A 38 -0.61 -26.24 11.94
CA GLU A 38 0.41 -27.21 12.34
C GLU A 38 1.65 -26.55 12.95
N HIS A 39 2.02 -25.36 12.49
CA HIS A 39 3.11 -24.57 13.06
C HIS A 39 2.63 -23.75 14.27
N GLY A 40 1.51 -23.07 14.13
CA GLY A 40 0.97 -22.14 15.12
C GLY A 40 0.53 -22.81 16.43
N CYS A 41 0.07 -24.06 16.40
CA CYS A 41 -0.37 -24.78 17.59
C CYS A 41 0.73 -24.95 18.66
N HIS A 42 1.99 -24.86 18.25
CA HIS A 42 3.15 -24.96 19.18
C HIS A 42 3.51 -23.61 19.82
N THR A 43 2.87 -22.50 19.42
CA THR A 43 3.09 -21.18 20.00
C THR A 43 2.27 -20.97 21.28
N GLU A 44 2.58 -19.90 22.02
CA GLU A 44 1.76 -19.49 23.16
C GLU A 44 0.35 -19.10 22.71
N TYR A 45 0.25 -18.31 21.61
CA TYR A 45 -1.03 -17.91 21.03
C TYR A 45 -1.86 -19.14 20.61
N GLY A 46 -1.24 -20.11 19.93
CA GLY A 46 -1.93 -21.32 19.51
C GLY A 46 -2.45 -22.16 20.68
N ARG A 47 -1.67 -22.26 21.76
CA ARG A 47 -2.12 -22.96 23.01
C ARG A 47 -3.25 -22.19 23.70
N LYS A 48 -3.14 -20.86 23.78
CA LYS A 48 -4.17 -19.99 24.39
C LYS A 48 -5.54 -20.17 23.74
N PHE A 49 -5.57 -20.31 22.42
CA PHE A 49 -6.80 -20.45 21.65
C PHE A 49 -7.13 -21.87 21.22
N GLY A 50 -6.39 -22.87 21.72
CA GLY A 50 -6.67 -24.30 21.47
C GLY A 50 -6.55 -24.68 19.98
N MET A 51 -5.58 -24.12 19.26
CA MET A 51 -5.35 -24.44 17.85
C MET A 51 -4.95 -25.90 17.66
N GLN A 52 -5.87 -26.78 17.31
CA GLN A 52 -5.60 -28.21 17.08
C GLN A 52 -6.26 -28.71 15.79
N SER A 53 -7.38 -28.13 15.40
CA SER A 53 -8.13 -28.53 14.21
C SER A 53 -7.80 -27.64 13.02
N SER A 54 -7.55 -28.25 11.87
CA SER A 54 -7.39 -27.55 10.60
C SER A 54 -8.69 -27.40 9.80
N ARG A 55 -9.84 -27.75 10.40
CA ARG A 55 -11.14 -27.43 9.82
C ARG A 55 -11.41 -25.94 9.96
N TYR A 56 -11.90 -25.33 8.90
CA TYR A 56 -12.17 -23.91 8.89
C TYR A 56 -13.16 -23.48 9.99
N GLU A 57 -14.23 -24.24 10.19
CA GLU A 57 -15.26 -23.92 11.19
C GLU A 57 -14.69 -23.86 12.60
N ASP A 58 -13.86 -24.84 12.96
CA ASP A 58 -13.22 -24.90 14.29
C ASP A 58 -12.23 -23.72 14.46
N PHE A 59 -11.46 -23.42 13.41
CA PHE A 59 -10.54 -22.28 13.37
C PHE A 59 -11.28 -20.95 13.52
N ALA A 60 -12.35 -20.76 12.76
CA ALA A 60 -13.15 -19.52 12.75
C ALA A 60 -13.87 -19.28 14.09
N GLN A 61 -14.30 -20.35 14.79
CA GLN A 61 -14.90 -20.25 16.13
C GLN A 61 -13.87 -20.03 17.22
N GLY A 62 -12.71 -20.69 17.11
CA GLY A 62 -11.68 -20.69 18.18
C GLY A 62 -10.81 -19.44 18.20
N ILE A 63 -10.55 -18.82 17.04
CA ILE A 63 -9.61 -17.71 16.90
C ILE A 63 -10.37 -16.42 16.61
N PRO A 64 -10.20 -15.35 17.40
CA PRO A 64 -10.86 -14.08 17.15
C PRO A 64 -10.26 -13.36 15.93
N VAL A 65 -11.08 -12.57 15.25
CA VAL A 65 -10.59 -11.56 14.29
C VAL A 65 -10.05 -10.38 15.09
N VAL A 66 -8.84 -9.94 14.76
CA VAL A 66 -8.09 -8.97 15.55
C VAL A 66 -7.51 -7.84 14.68
N SER A 67 -7.35 -6.69 15.28
CA SER A 67 -6.59 -5.56 14.76
C SER A 67 -5.13 -5.61 15.24
N TYR A 68 -4.30 -4.67 14.78
CA TYR A 68 -2.92 -4.52 15.26
C TYR A 68 -2.85 -4.26 16.78
N GLU A 69 -3.76 -3.45 17.32
CA GLU A 69 -3.73 -3.06 18.72
C GLU A 69 -3.89 -4.28 19.67
N GLU A 70 -4.64 -5.28 19.23
CA GLU A 70 -4.85 -6.51 20.00
C GLU A 70 -3.65 -7.45 19.97
N LEU A 71 -2.85 -7.44 18.88
CA LEU A 71 -1.62 -8.23 18.76
C LEU A 71 -0.37 -7.47 19.25
N LYS A 72 -0.46 -6.15 19.43
CA LYS A 72 0.69 -5.29 19.75
C LYS A 72 1.49 -5.75 20.94
N GLY A 73 0.82 -6.16 22.04
CA GLY A 73 1.49 -6.65 23.24
C GLY A 73 2.35 -7.90 22.98
N ASP A 74 1.81 -8.84 22.20
CA ASP A 74 2.52 -10.07 21.82
C ASP A 74 3.65 -9.77 20.82
N ILE A 75 3.43 -8.87 19.87
CA ILE A 75 4.46 -8.40 18.93
C ILE A 75 5.61 -7.72 19.70
N ASP A 76 5.33 -6.90 20.71
CA ASP A 76 6.35 -6.25 21.51
C ASP A 76 7.17 -7.26 22.33
N ARG A 77 6.56 -8.31 22.88
CA ARG A 77 7.26 -9.44 23.52
C ARG A 77 8.23 -10.11 22.54
N MET A 78 7.74 -10.39 21.30
CA MET A 78 8.59 -10.96 20.24
C MET A 78 9.76 -10.03 19.90
N ARG A 79 9.54 -8.73 19.83
CA ARG A 79 10.59 -7.73 19.58
C ARG A 79 11.65 -7.71 20.68
N HIS A 80 11.28 -7.96 21.92
CA HIS A 80 12.21 -8.13 23.05
C HIS A 80 12.90 -9.50 23.07
N GLY A 81 12.69 -10.33 22.02
CA GLY A 81 13.41 -11.59 21.81
C GLY A 81 12.72 -12.82 22.39
N GLU A 82 11.46 -12.70 22.82
CA GLU A 82 10.68 -13.85 23.25
C GLU A 82 10.34 -14.75 22.06
N ALA A 83 10.57 -16.05 22.23
CA ALA A 83 10.34 -17.06 21.19
C ALA A 83 8.97 -17.71 21.33
N ASN A 84 8.41 -18.21 20.23
CA ASN A 84 7.18 -19.00 20.20
C ASN A 84 5.94 -18.26 20.76
N VAL A 85 5.89 -16.93 20.60
CA VAL A 85 4.72 -16.12 21.01
C VAL A 85 3.60 -16.27 19.98
N LEU A 86 3.72 -15.62 18.82
CA LEU A 86 2.74 -15.68 17.72
C LEU A 86 3.17 -16.65 16.60
N TRP A 87 4.46 -16.88 16.42
CA TRP A 87 5.02 -17.80 15.44
C TRP A 87 6.18 -18.59 16.05
N PRO A 88 6.44 -19.83 15.59
CA PRO A 88 7.54 -20.64 16.14
C PRO A 88 8.91 -19.99 15.99
N GLY A 89 9.74 -20.12 16.99
CA GLY A 89 11.09 -19.58 17.03
C GLY A 89 11.13 -18.08 17.38
N ARG A 90 12.27 -17.46 17.10
CA ARG A 90 12.48 -16.01 17.27
C ARG A 90 12.38 -15.29 15.94
N VAL A 91 11.64 -14.20 15.91
CA VAL A 91 11.58 -13.30 14.75
C VAL A 91 12.62 -12.21 14.93
N LYS A 92 13.49 -12.05 13.93
CA LYS A 92 14.57 -11.07 13.94
C LYS A 92 14.17 -9.75 13.32
N TRP A 93 13.34 -9.77 12.28
CA TRP A 93 12.99 -8.60 11.48
C TRP A 93 11.56 -8.15 11.71
N TYR A 94 11.39 -6.83 11.78
CA TYR A 94 10.09 -6.18 11.89
C TYR A 94 9.97 -5.08 10.87
N ALA A 95 8.99 -5.20 9.99
CA ALA A 95 8.70 -4.16 9.02
C ALA A 95 7.97 -3.00 9.70
N LYS A 96 8.54 -1.80 9.55
CA LYS A 96 7.91 -0.56 10.01
C LYS A 96 6.83 -0.18 9.01
N SER A 97 5.61 0.00 9.49
CA SER A 97 4.48 0.51 8.72
C SER A 97 3.87 1.69 9.45
N SER A 98 3.16 2.55 8.74
CA SER A 98 2.51 3.72 9.34
C SER A 98 1.47 3.31 10.39
N GLY A 99 1.43 4.09 11.45
CA GLY A 99 0.81 3.71 12.71
C GLY A 99 -0.69 3.85 12.80
N THR A 100 -1.21 3.23 13.82
CA THR A 100 -2.57 3.37 14.33
C THR A 100 -2.69 4.51 15.34
N THR A 101 -3.87 4.69 15.88
CA THR A 101 -4.39 5.81 16.67
C THR A 101 -3.49 6.37 17.78
N ASN A 102 -2.56 5.62 18.34
CA ASN A 102 -1.76 6.09 19.50
C ASN A 102 -0.24 6.01 19.32
N ASP A 103 0.26 5.33 18.30
CA ASP A 103 1.70 5.20 18.02
C ASP A 103 2.05 5.65 16.59
N LYS A 104 3.20 6.27 16.45
CA LYS A 104 3.72 6.72 15.14
C LYS A 104 4.00 5.58 14.14
N SER A 105 4.07 4.31 14.57
CA SER A 105 4.43 3.19 13.69
C SER A 105 3.92 1.85 14.20
N LYS A 106 3.51 0.97 13.27
CA LYS A 106 3.32 -0.46 13.50
C LYS A 106 4.63 -1.21 13.23
N PHE A 107 4.82 -2.32 13.92
CA PHE A 107 5.97 -3.21 13.72
C PHE A 107 5.47 -4.60 13.36
N ILE A 108 5.41 -4.87 12.06
CA ILE A 108 4.90 -6.14 11.55
C ILE A 108 6.02 -7.18 11.58
N PRO A 109 5.83 -8.33 12.24
CA PRO A 109 6.83 -9.39 12.26
C PRO A 109 7.10 -9.92 10.85
N VAL A 110 8.38 -10.11 10.51
CA VAL A 110 8.80 -10.73 9.25
C VAL A 110 9.61 -11.97 9.59
N SER A 111 8.93 -13.10 9.65
CA SER A 111 9.54 -14.39 9.96
C SER A 111 10.40 -14.90 8.80
N LYS A 112 11.23 -15.92 9.05
CA LYS A 112 11.99 -16.59 7.98
C LYS A 112 11.05 -17.28 6.98
N ASP A 113 9.96 -17.86 7.47
CA ASP A 113 8.95 -18.51 6.63
C ASP A 113 8.22 -17.48 5.77
N GLY A 114 7.81 -16.33 6.36
CA GLY A 114 7.22 -15.22 5.63
C GLY A 114 8.15 -14.64 4.56
N LEU A 115 9.46 -14.50 4.84
CA LEU A 115 10.43 -14.10 3.81
C LEU A 115 10.43 -15.06 2.62
N ASN A 116 10.48 -16.37 2.89
CA ASN A 116 10.65 -17.38 1.84
C ASN A 116 9.34 -17.72 1.12
N HIS A 117 8.26 -17.95 1.87
CA HIS A 117 7.02 -18.52 1.33
C HIS A 117 5.97 -17.46 0.98
N ILE A 118 6.22 -16.20 1.34
CA ILE A 118 5.35 -15.07 0.99
C ILE A 118 6.09 -14.10 0.07
N HIS A 119 7.08 -13.38 0.60
CA HIS A 119 7.67 -12.25 -0.11
C HIS A 119 8.58 -12.66 -1.28
N TYR A 120 9.51 -13.60 -1.08
CA TYR A 120 10.37 -14.07 -2.17
C TYR A 120 9.62 -14.95 -3.17
N ALA A 121 8.65 -15.75 -2.70
CA ALA A 121 7.75 -16.47 -3.59
C ALA A 121 6.99 -15.48 -4.50
N GLY A 122 6.41 -14.41 -3.92
CA GLY A 122 5.75 -13.36 -4.68
C GLY A 122 6.65 -12.69 -5.70
N GLY A 123 7.87 -12.32 -5.30
CA GLY A 123 8.87 -11.75 -6.21
C GLY A 123 9.24 -12.68 -7.38
N ALA A 124 9.34 -14.00 -7.14
CA ALA A 124 9.59 -14.99 -8.18
C ALA A 124 8.39 -15.13 -9.13
N ASP A 125 7.17 -15.12 -8.61
CA ASP A 125 5.96 -15.27 -9.40
C ASP A 125 5.64 -14.04 -10.27
N VAL A 126 6.01 -12.84 -9.83
CA VAL A 126 5.98 -11.64 -10.68
C VAL A 126 6.81 -11.89 -11.96
N VAL A 127 8.00 -12.42 -11.80
CA VAL A 127 8.88 -12.76 -12.95
C VAL A 127 8.28 -13.89 -13.77
N ALA A 128 7.77 -14.94 -13.14
CA ALA A 128 7.16 -16.08 -13.83
C ALA A 128 5.98 -15.66 -14.71
N LEU A 129 5.07 -14.83 -14.17
CA LEU A 129 3.90 -14.31 -14.88
C LEU A 129 4.30 -13.33 -15.99
N TYR A 130 5.30 -12.48 -15.74
CA TYR A 130 5.82 -11.58 -16.77
C TYR A 130 6.39 -12.34 -17.96
N LEU A 131 7.25 -13.33 -17.72
CA LEU A 131 7.85 -14.15 -18.77
C LEU A 131 6.82 -14.98 -19.55
N ARG A 132 5.75 -15.44 -18.88
CA ARG A 132 4.62 -16.09 -19.54
C ARG A 132 3.91 -15.15 -20.51
N ASN A 133 3.68 -13.90 -20.12
CA ASN A 133 2.98 -12.90 -20.92
C ASN A 133 3.89 -12.25 -21.99
N ASN A 134 5.21 -12.31 -21.80
CA ASN A 134 6.20 -11.78 -22.74
C ASN A 134 7.28 -12.84 -23.05
N PRO A 135 7.01 -13.84 -23.92
CA PRO A 135 7.98 -14.90 -24.25
C PRO A 135 9.24 -14.39 -24.94
N GLN A 136 9.21 -13.16 -25.50
CA GLN A 136 10.37 -12.53 -26.16
C GLN A 136 11.17 -11.63 -25.21
N SER A 137 10.85 -11.64 -23.93
CA SER A 137 11.51 -10.84 -22.91
C SER A 137 13.03 -11.04 -22.89
N ARG A 138 13.73 -9.95 -22.59
CA ARG A 138 15.16 -9.90 -22.32
C ARG A 138 15.47 -9.47 -20.89
N LEU A 139 14.56 -9.73 -19.98
CA LEU A 139 14.60 -9.30 -18.58
C LEU A 139 15.96 -9.53 -17.90
N PHE A 140 16.53 -10.74 -18.07
CA PHE A 140 17.81 -11.14 -17.46
C PHE A 140 19.04 -10.82 -18.31
N ASP A 141 18.87 -10.21 -19.48
CA ASP A 141 20.00 -9.81 -20.34
C ASP A 141 20.64 -8.50 -19.86
N GLY A 142 20.08 -7.87 -18.81
CA GLY A 142 20.57 -6.64 -18.20
C GLY A 142 20.46 -6.64 -16.70
N ARG A 143 20.27 -5.45 -16.14
CA ARG A 143 20.18 -5.19 -14.69
C ARG A 143 18.75 -4.81 -14.29
N SER A 144 18.36 -5.27 -13.10
CA SER A 144 17.12 -4.87 -12.45
C SER A 144 17.38 -3.66 -11.54
N LEU A 145 16.79 -2.53 -11.83
CA LEU A 145 16.81 -1.38 -10.92
C LEU A 145 15.71 -1.58 -9.87
N ILE A 146 16.12 -1.95 -8.65
CA ILE A 146 15.21 -2.24 -7.55
C ILE A 146 15.39 -1.19 -6.46
N LEU A 147 14.35 -0.40 -6.22
CA LEU A 147 14.32 0.55 -5.12
C LEU A 147 13.95 -0.17 -3.81
N GLY A 148 14.62 0.24 -2.74
CA GLY A 148 14.34 -0.22 -1.40
C GLY A 148 14.23 0.96 -0.43
N GLY A 149 13.48 0.77 0.64
CA GLY A 149 13.45 1.67 1.77
C GLY A 149 14.76 1.62 2.57
N SER A 150 14.71 2.00 3.84
CA SER A 150 15.86 2.06 4.71
C SER A 150 15.65 1.25 5.99
N HIS A 151 16.75 0.95 6.69
CA HIS A 151 16.69 0.48 8.07
C HIS A 151 16.30 1.61 9.02
N SER A 152 15.65 1.26 10.11
CA SER A 152 15.22 2.17 11.16
C SER A 152 15.88 1.80 12.50
N PRO A 153 17.20 1.95 12.65
CA PRO A 153 17.95 1.46 13.80
C PRO A 153 17.52 2.07 15.13
N ASN A 154 16.95 3.27 15.12
CA ASN A 154 16.40 3.93 16.32
C ASN A 154 15.21 3.16 16.96
N TYR A 155 14.61 2.24 16.21
CA TYR A 155 13.52 1.39 16.70
C TYR A 155 13.98 -0.04 17.03
N ASN A 156 15.27 -0.37 16.88
CA ASN A 156 15.78 -1.68 17.24
C ASN A 156 15.69 -1.89 18.74
N VAL A 157 15.27 -3.08 19.14
CA VAL A 157 15.13 -3.47 20.55
C VAL A 157 15.78 -4.85 20.74
N ALA A 158 16.65 -4.97 21.74
CA ALA A 158 17.35 -6.22 22.01
C ALA A 158 17.99 -6.82 20.74
N ASN A 159 17.50 -7.99 20.29
CA ASN A 159 17.99 -8.69 19.09
C ASN A 159 17.11 -8.49 17.85
N SER A 160 16.11 -7.62 17.91
CA SER A 160 15.23 -7.33 16.79
C SER A 160 15.73 -6.14 15.97
N LEU A 161 15.58 -6.23 14.66
CA LEU A 161 15.97 -5.22 13.70
C LEU A 161 14.72 -4.68 12.99
N VAL A 162 14.69 -3.37 12.79
CA VAL A 162 13.54 -2.67 12.19
C VAL A 162 13.96 -1.97 10.89
N GLY A 163 13.09 -2.00 9.91
CA GLY A 163 13.27 -1.29 8.63
C GLY A 163 11.99 -1.35 7.79
N ASP A 164 12.03 -0.65 6.67
CA ASP A 164 11.00 -0.83 5.64
C ASP A 164 11.04 -2.28 5.11
N LEU A 165 9.91 -2.85 4.73
CA LEU A 165 9.87 -4.23 4.21
C LEU A 165 10.88 -4.43 3.07
N SER A 166 10.93 -3.50 2.11
CA SER A 166 11.85 -3.59 0.97
C SER A 166 13.32 -3.55 1.38
N ALA A 167 13.68 -2.84 2.45
CA ALA A 167 15.02 -2.87 3.02
C ALA A 167 15.34 -4.24 3.64
N ILE A 168 14.38 -4.82 4.37
CA ILE A 168 14.50 -6.17 4.95
C ILE A 168 14.70 -7.22 3.83
N LEU A 169 13.93 -7.11 2.75
CA LEU A 169 14.06 -8.02 1.60
C LEU A 169 15.43 -7.89 0.94
N ILE A 170 15.92 -6.67 0.69
CA ILE A 170 17.25 -6.42 0.11
C ILE A 170 18.36 -6.92 1.05
N GLU A 171 18.19 -6.76 2.36
CA GLU A 171 19.18 -7.23 3.35
C GLU A 171 19.33 -8.75 3.34
N ASN A 172 18.23 -9.49 3.19
CA ASN A 172 18.18 -10.94 3.28
C ASN A 172 18.14 -11.66 1.91
N ILE A 173 18.22 -10.91 0.80
CA ILE A 173 18.15 -11.48 -0.55
C ILE A 173 19.33 -12.43 -0.81
N ASN A 174 19.09 -13.47 -1.63
CA ASN A 174 20.15 -14.38 -2.08
C ASN A 174 21.30 -13.59 -2.71
N PRO A 175 22.56 -13.82 -2.30
CA PRO A 175 23.73 -13.11 -2.84
C PRO A 175 23.84 -13.13 -4.37
N LEU A 176 23.37 -14.20 -5.04
CA LEU A 176 23.36 -14.29 -6.50
C LEU A 176 22.42 -13.26 -7.14
N ALA A 177 21.31 -12.92 -6.52
CA ALA A 177 20.41 -11.89 -7.01
C ALA A 177 21.04 -10.47 -6.97
N ASN A 178 21.98 -10.23 -6.05
CA ASN A 178 22.72 -8.97 -6.01
C ASN A 178 23.65 -8.77 -7.23
N LEU A 179 24.01 -9.84 -7.97
CA LEU A 179 24.84 -9.72 -9.16
C LEU A 179 24.10 -9.07 -10.33
N VAL A 180 22.78 -9.23 -10.39
CA VAL A 180 21.94 -8.69 -11.47
C VAL A 180 21.18 -7.44 -11.08
N ARG A 181 21.25 -7.01 -9.81
CA ARG A 181 20.54 -5.86 -9.29
C ARG A 181 21.41 -4.59 -9.31
N VAL A 182 20.76 -3.44 -9.49
CA VAL A 182 21.28 -2.09 -9.21
C VAL A 182 20.23 -1.35 -8.34
N PRO A 183 20.64 -0.42 -7.48
CA PRO A 183 22.00 -0.06 -7.09
C PRO A 183 22.64 -1.14 -6.20
N LYS A 184 23.89 -0.92 -5.81
CA LYS A 184 24.56 -1.74 -4.80
C LYS A 184 23.77 -1.73 -3.48
N LYS A 185 23.91 -2.80 -2.68
CA LYS A 185 23.19 -2.93 -1.40
C LYS A 185 23.44 -1.74 -0.48
N SER A 186 24.68 -1.28 -0.35
CA SER A 186 25.03 -0.12 0.48
C SER A 186 24.26 1.14 0.08
N THR A 187 24.13 1.41 -1.22
CA THR A 187 23.37 2.56 -1.74
C THR A 187 21.87 2.35 -1.57
N ALA A 188 21.36 1.13 -1.84
CA ALA A 188 19.95 0.81 -1.73
C ALA A 188 19.38 1.01 -0.30
N LEU A 189 20.23 0.85 0.74
CA LEU A 189 19.83 0.89 2.15
C LEU A 189 20.14 2.23 2.85
N LEU A 190 20.64 3.23 2.13
CA LEU A 190 20.84 4.57 2.69
C LEU A 190 19.53 5.15 3.21
N SER A 191 19.61 5.87 4.32
CA SER A 191 18.46 6.57 4.92
C SER A 191 18.25 7.98 4.36
N ASP A 192 19.33 8.67 3.96
CA ASP A 192 19.24 9.98 3.31
C ASP A 192 18.67 9.83 1.90
N PHE A 193 17.48 10.37 1.69
CA PHE A 193 16.75 10.20 0.43
C PHE A 193 17.40 10.92 -0.75
N GLU A 194 17.91 12.15 -0.56
CA GLU A 194 18.50 12.93 -1.65
C GLU A 194 19.81 12.32 -2.13
N LEU A 195 20.70 12.02 -1.16
CA LEU A 195 21.95 11.35 -1.44
C LEU A 195 21.70 9.99 -2.10
N LYS A 196 20.77 9.21 -1.57
CA LYS A 196 20.38 7.91 -2.11
C LYS A 196 19.89 8.01 -3.55
N ARG A 197 18.98 8.95 -3.82
CA ARG A 197 18.43 9.20 -5.17
C ARG A 197 19.54 9.55 -6.17
N ASP A 198 20.44 10.47 -5.81
CA ASP A 198 21.55 10.89 -6.68
C ASP A 198 22.53 9.74 -6.94
N LEU A 199 22.90 8.98 -5.89
CA LEU A 199 23.78 7.82 -6.04
C LEU A 199 23.15 6.71 -6.87
N ILE A 200 21.86 6.40 -6.68
CA ILE A 200 21.15 5.42 -7.50
C ILE A 200 21.19 5.85 -8.96
N ALA A 201 20.83 7.10 -9.27
CA ALA A 201 20.82 7.62 -10.63
C ALA A 201 22.21 7.51 -11.29
N ARG A 202 23.29 7.87 -10.58
CA ARG A 202 24.67 7.74 -11.08
C ARG A 202 25.09 6.29 -11.27
N GLU A 203 24.75 5.39 -10.34
CA GLU A 203 25.12 3.97 -10.45
C GLU A 203 24.45 3.27 -11.62
N CYS A 204 23.22 3.63 -11.97
CA CYS A 204 22.45 3.00 -13.04
C CYS A 204 22.57 3.66 -14.41
N LEU A 205 23.04 4.92 -14.49
CA LEU A 205 23.08 5.74 -15.71
C LEU A 205 23.72 5.01 -16.89
N HIS A 206 24.86 4.34 -16.67
CA HIS A 206 25.61 3.64 -17.72
C HIS A 206 25.42 2.12 -17.68
N LYS A 207 24.36 1.62 -17.05
CA LYS A 207 24.05 0.19 -17.00
C LYS A 207 22.98 -0.15 -18.03
N ASN A 208 23.01 -1.37 -18.53
CA ASN A 208 21.92 -1.92 -19.32
C ASN A 208 20.77 -2.28 -18.37
N VAL A 209 19.90 -1.33 -18.05
CA VAL A 209 18.72 -1.59 -17.23
C VAL A 209 17.61 -2.13 -18.13
N THR A 210 17.10 -3.33 -17.78
CA THR A 210 16.01 -4.00 -18.52
C THR A 210 14.68 -3.92 -17.81
N ASN A 211 14.70 -3.76 -16.50
CA ASN A 211 13.48 -3.63 -15.69
C ASN A 211 13.70 -2.75 -14.47
N ILE A 212 12.62 -2.16 -14.02
CA ILE A 212 12.58 -1.33 -12.82
C ILE A 212 11.51 -1.86 -11.86
N SER A 213 11.75 -1.75 -10.56
CA SER A 213 10.84 -2.25 -9.52
C SER A 213 10.81 -1.32 -8.31
N GLY A 214 9.63 -0.95 -7.87
CA GLY A 214 9.44 -0.09 -6.70
C GLY A 214 8.13 0.67 -6.66
N VAL A 215 8.01 1.54 -5.68
CA VAL A 215 6.85 2.44 -5.53
C VAL A 215 6.87 3.51 -6.62
N PRO A 216 5.76 3.77 -7.32
CA PRO A 216 5.71 4.70 -8.45
C PRO A 216 6.29 6.09 -8.18
N SER A 217 5.94 6.73 -7.07
CA SER A 217 6.43 8.06 -6.71
C SER A 217 7.96 8.11 -6.56
N TRP A 218 8.54 7.11 -5.88
CA TRP A 218 9.98 7.03 -5.63
C TRP A 218 10.75 6.70 -6.91
N MET A 219 10.26 5.75 -7.68
CA MET A 219 10.86 5.40 -8.97
C MET A 219 10.87 6.61 -9.89
N LEU A 220 9.76 7.33 -9.99
CA LEU A 220 9.68 8.54 -10.82
C LEU A 220 10.75 9.58 -10.44
N SER A 221 10.95 9.82 -9.14
CA SER A 221 11.99 10.74 -8.65
C SER A 221 13.40 10.32 -9.07
N VAL A 222 13.70 9.01 -9.07
CA VAL A 222 14.99 8.48 -9.56
C VAL A 222 15.10 8.63 -11.06
N LEU A 223 14.04 8.31 -11.81
CA LEU A 223 14.04 8.41 -13.28
C LEU A 223 14.24 9.85 -13.75
N VAL A 224 13.56 10.82 -13.11
CA VAL A 224 13.78 12.26 -13.38
C VAL A 224 15.24 12.62 -13.17
N ARG A 225 15.86 12.13 -12.08
CA ARG A 225 17.29 12.40 -11.81
C ARG A 225 18.22 11.75 -12.85
N VAL A 226 17.89 10.58 -13.36
CA VAL A 226 18.62 9.93 -14.47
C VAL A 226 18.54 10.79 -15.73
N MET A 227 17.36 11.33 -16.06
CA MET A 227 17.18 12.22 -17.21
C MET A 227 18.00 13.50 -17.08
N GLU A 228 17.98 14.14 -15.90
CA GLU A 228 18.80 15.34 -15.63
C GLU A 228 20.30 15.06 -15.82
N LEU A 229 20.79 13.93 -15.34
CA LEU A 229 22.21 13.56 -15.46
C LEU A 229 22.61 13.15 -16.88
N SER A 230 21.70 12.54 -17.64
CA SER A 230 21.98 12.10 -19.00
C SER A 230 21.86 13.20 -20.02
N GLY A 231 21.07 14.24 -19.76
CA GLY A 231 20.70 15.28 -20.72
C GLY A 231 19.86 14.77 -21.91
N LYS A 232 19.21 13.60 -21.73
CA LYS A 232 18.37 12.97 -22.74
C LYS A 232 16.90 13.36 -22.54
N GLU A 233 16.07 13.19 -23.57
CA GLU A 233 14.63 13.49 -23.51
C GLU A 233 13.80 12.29 -23.08
N HIS A 234 14.22 11.06 -23.47
CA HIS A 234 13.49 9.83 -23.17
C HIS A 234 14.40 8.75 -22.57
N LEU A 235 13.82 7.92 -21.69
CA LEU A 235 14.56 6.85 -20.99
C LEU A 235 15.08 5.75 -21.92
N GLU A 236 14.44 5.50 -23.04
CA GLU A 236 14.91 4.55 -24.06
C GLU A 236 16.23 4.98 -24.72
N GLU A 237 16.58 6.26 -24.66
CA GLU A 237 17.87 6.75 -25.10
C GLU A 237 19.00 6.43 -24.09
N VAL A 238 18.62 6.28 -22.80
CA VAL A 238 19.54 5.91 -21.73
C VAL A 238 19.57 4.38 -21.57
N TRP A 239 18.40 3.75 -21.57
CA TRP A 239 18.21 2.31 -21.39
C TRP A 239 17.36 1.71 -22.51
N PRO A 240 17.96 1.43 -23.68
CA PRO A 240 17.22 0.97 -24.87
C PRO A 240 16.58 -0.42 -24.72
N ASN A 241 16.96 -1.16 -23.68
CA ASN A 241 16.42 -2.48 -23.38
C ASN A 241 15.45 -2.48 -22.18
N LEU A 242 15.04 -1.30 -21.68
CA LEU A 242 14.04 -1.21 -20.62
C LEU A 242 12.68 -1.68 -21.15
N GLU A 243 12.09 -2.70 -20.52
CA GLU A 243 10.89 -3.36 -21.02
C GLU A 243 9.74 -3.46 -20.01
N VAL A 244 10.00 -3.33 -18.69
CA VAL A 244 8.93 -3.46 -17.68
C VAL A 244 9.20 -2.66 -16.41
N PHE A 245 8.10 -2.13 -15.84
CA PHE A 245 8.02 -1.61 -14.49
C PHE A 245 7.11 -2.49 -13.63
N PHE A 246 7.68 -3.16 -12.64
CA PHE A 246 6.96 -3.84 -11.57
C PHE A 246 6.68 -2.84 -10.45
N HIS A 247 5.42 -2.50 -10.24
CA HIS A 247 5.05 -1.45 -9.30
C HIS A 247 3.98 -1.91 -8.31
N GLY A 248 3.92 -1.25 -7.16
CA GLY A 248 2.93 -1.50 -6.12
C GLY A 248 3.08 -0.53 -4.95
N GLY A 249 2.34 -0.78 -3.89
CA GLY A 249 2.35 0.03 -2.67
C GLY A 249 1.45 1.25 -2.70
N ILE A 250 1.28 1.89 -3.87
CA ILE A 250 0.34 3.00 -4.09
C ILE A 250 -0.30 2.89 -5.47
N ALA A 251 -1.43 3.58 -5.68
CA ALA A 251 -2.09 3.62 -6.98
C ALA A 251 -1.19 4.20 -8.08
N PHE A 252 -1.05 3.48 -9.19
CA PHE A 252 -0.21 3.91 -10.31
C PHE A 252 -0.89 4.92 -11.23
N THR A 253 -2.21 4.90 -11.31
CA THR A 253 -2.99 5.72 -12.25
C THR A 253 -2.61 7.21 -12.25
N PRO A 254 -2.40 7.88 -11.10
CA PRO A 254 -2.02 9.30 -11.08
C PRO A 254 -0.63 9.60 -11.66
N TYR A 255 0.27 8.61 -11.64
CA TYR A 255 1.66 8.73 -12.14
C TYR A 255 1.81 8.34 -13.60
N ARG A 256 0.86 7.58 -14.15
CA ARG A 256 0.93 7.05 -15.51
C ARG A 256 1.22 8.10 -16.60
N PRO A 257 0.64 9.32 -16.59
CA PRO A 257 0.97 10.35 -17.58
C PRO A 257 2.45 10.74 -17.56
N GLN A 258 3.04 10.92 -16.36
CA GLN A 258 4.44 11.30 -16.19
C GLN A 258 5.38 10.19 -16.67
N TYR A 259 5.06 8.92 -16.37
CA TYR A 259 5.82 7.78 -16.91
C TYR A 259 5.75 7.72 -18.44
N LYS A 260 4.60 7.99 -19.04
CA LYS A 260 4.44 8.03 -20.50
C LYS A 260 5.20 9.16 -21.18
N MET A 261 5.43 10.27 -20.48
CA MET A 261 6.29 11.35 -20.99
C MET A 261 7.77 10.95 -20.98
N LEU A 262 8.21 10.23 -19.94
CA LEU A 262 9.60 9.79 -19.82
C LEU A 262 9.92 8.55 -20.68
N ILE A 263 8.93 7.67 -20.90
CA ILE A 263 9.09 6.39 -21.59
C ILE A 263 8.06 6.33 -22.72
N THR A 264 8.50 6.59 -23.94
CA THR A 264 7.63 6.59 -25.14
C THR A 264 7.63 5.26 -25.86
N SER A 265 8.54 4.34 -25.49
CA SER A 265 8.67 3.03 -26.09
C SER A 265 7.37 2.21 -26.00
N PRO A 266 6.81 1.71 -27.10
CA PRO A 266 5.64 0.85 -27.12
C PRO A 266 5.90 -0.54 -26.51
N LYS A 267 7.17 -0.90 -26.27
CA LYS A 267 7.58 -2.17 -25.67
C LYS A 267 7.52 -2.15 -24.15
N MET A 268 7.27 -0.98 -23.55
CA MET A 268 7.23 -0.82 -22.10
C MET A 268 5.95 -1.40 -21.51
N HIS A 269 6.10 -2.36 -20.61
CA HIS A 269 5.03 -2.94 -19.83
C HIS A 269 4.97 -2.37 -18.41
N TYR A 270 3.77 -2.30 -17.86
CA TYR A 270 3.52 -1.91 -16.47
C TYR A 270 2.76 -3.04 -15.81
N MET A 271 3.30 -3.59 -14.73
CA MET A 271 2.74 -4.75 -14.05
C MET A 271 2.58 -4.46 -12.57
N GLU A 272 1.32 -4.45 -12.13
CA GLU A 272 0.97 -4.12 -10.76
C GLU A 272 1.11 -5.32 -9.84
N THR A 273 1.59 -5.05 -8.61
CA THR A 273 1.69 -6.02 -7.52
C THR A 273 1.05 -5.45 -6.27
N TYR A 274 0.40 -6.32 -5.49
CA TYR A 274 -0.09 -5.97 -4.18
C TYR A 274 0.70 -6.71 -3.11
N ASN A 275 1.67 -5.99 -2.56
CA ASN A 275 2.47 -6.43 -1.42
C ASN A 275 2.42 -5.37 -0.32
N ALA A 276 2.37 -5.82 0.92
CA ALA A 276 2.39 -5.01 2.12
C ALA A 276 3.39 -5.58 3.12
N SER A 277 3.63 -4.89 4.22
CA SER A 277 4.47 -5.41 5.32
C SER A 277 3.94 -6.73 5.86
N GLU A 278 2.64 -6.93 5.81
CA GLU A 278 1.89 -8.07 6.29
C GLU A 278 1.96 -9.29 5.36
N GLY A 279 2.19 -9.09 4.07
CA GLY A 279 2.23 -10.18 3.10
C GLY A 279 2.29 -9.76 1.63
N PHE A 280 2.24 -10.75 0.76
CA PHE A 280 2.18 -10.57 -0.69
C PHE A 280 0.90 -11.24 -1.20
N PHE A 281 -0.03 -10.50 -1.80
CA PHE A 281 -1.41 -10.94 -1.98
C PHE A 281 -1.85 -11.08 -3.43
N GLY A 282 -1.33 -10.24 -4.34
CA GLY A 282 -1.80 -10.24 -5.70
C GLY A 282 -0.79 -9.76 -6.73
N ILE A 283 -0.94 -10.26 -7.96
CA ILE A 283 -0.09 -9.91 -9.11
C ILE A 283 -1.00 -9.73 -10.33
N GLN A 284 -0.80 -8.64 -11.07
CA GLN A 284 -1.43 -8.48 -12.38
C GLN A 284 -0.92 -9.59 -13.31
N SER A 285 -1.82 -10.50 -13.68
CA SER A 285 -1.48 -11.70 -14.44
C SER A 285 -1.65 -11.57 -15.96
N ASP A 286 -2.21 -10.45 -16.42
CA ASP A 286 -2.44 -10.12 -17.81
C ASP A 286 -2.26 -8.61 -18.01
N PHE A 287 -1.55 -8.18 -19.05
CA PHE A 287 -1.31 -6.76 -19.33
C PHE A 287 -2.59 -5.99 -19.73
N GLN A 288 -3.60 -6.69 -20.23
CA GLN A 288 -4.88 -6.10 -20.62
C GLN A 288 -5.90 -6.05 -19.48
N ASP A 289 -5.70 -6.85 -18.44
CA ASP A 289 -6.56 -6.91 -17.25
C ASP A 289 -5.90 -6.17 -16.09
N LYS A 290 -6.59 -5.17 -15.54
CA LYS A 290 -6.12 -4.39 -14.39
C LYS A 290 -6.33 -5.10 -13.05
N SER A 291 -7.06 -6.20 -13.04
CA SER A 291 -7.28 -6.98 -11.82
C SER A 291 -6.04 -7.79 -11.46
N LEU A 292 -5.88 -8.02 -10.17
CA LEU A 292 -4.80 -8.79 -9.61
C LEU A 292 -5.25 -10.24 -9.40
N LEU A 293 -4.45 -11.20 -9.85
CA LEU A 293 -4.61 -12.61 -9.50
C LEU A 293 -4.29 -12.78 -8.01
N LEU A 294 -5.23 -13.35 -7.25
CA LEU A 294 -5.01 -13.65 -5.83
C LEU A 294 -4.01 -14.82 -5.69
N MET A 295 -2.98 -14.62 -4.89
CA MET A 295 -1.95 -15.64 -4.65
C MET A 295 -2.41 -16.59 -3.54
N THR A 296 -2.86 -17.78 -3.92
CA THR A 296 -3.63 -18.69 -3.04
C THR A 296 -2.82 -19.80 -2.40
N ASP A 297 -1.56 -20.00 -2.76
CA ASP A 297 -0.68 -21.06 -2.23
C ASP A 297 0.52 -20.55 -1.43
N TYR A 298 0.61 -19.22 -1.18
CA TYR A 298 1.58 -18.66 -0.25
C TYR A 298 1.17 -18.97 1.21
N ASP A 299 2.05 -18.69 2.17
CA ASP A 299 1.72 -18.80 3.59
C ASP A 299 0.79 -17.68 4.07
N VAL A 300 -0.29 -17.43 3.30
CA VAL A 300 -1.36 -16.49 3.60
C VAL A 300 -2.70 -17.19 3.42
N PHE A 301 -3.47 -17.30 4.48
CA PHE A 301 -4.87 -17.74 4.45
C PHE A 301 -5.77 -16.51 4.49
N TYR A 302 -6.77 -16.47 3.63
CA TYR A 302 -7.64 -15.32 3.44
C TYR A 302 -9.06 -15.56 3.95
N GLU A 303 -9.59 -14.54 4.63
CA GLU A 303 -10.98 -14.39 4.98
C GLU A 303 -11.44 -12.97 4.60
N PHE A 304 -12.73 -12.76 4.45
CA PHE A 304 -13.30 -11.52 3.95
C PHE A 304 -14.55 -11.13 4.74
N ILE A 305 -14.68 -9.84 5.08
CA ILE A 305 -15.85 -9.26 5.75
C ILE A 305 -16.51 -8.31 4.76
N PRO A 306 -17.80 -8.51 4.38
CA PRO A 306 -18.52 -7.52 3.58
C PRO A 306 -18.48 -6.14 4.23
N MET A 307 -18.22 -5.10 3.45
CA MET A 307 -18.02 -3.75 3.99
C MET A 307 -19.28 -3.10 4.58
N ASP A 308 -20.46 -3.57 4.21
CA ASP A 308 -21.74 -3.16 4.82
C ASP A 308 -21.95 -3.75 6.22
N GLU A 309 -21.25 -4.84 6.53
CA GLU A 309 -21.25 -5.45 7.87
C GLU A 309 -20.01 -5.10 8.70
N PHE A 310 -18.98 -4.52 8.07
CA PHE A 310 -17.71 -4.20 8.75
C PHE A 310 -17.92 -3.18 9.89
N GLY A 311 -17.50 -3.57 11.11
CA GLY A 311 -17.65 -2.75 12.32
C GLY A 311 -18.97 -2.95 13.06
N THR A 312 -19.80 -3.92 12.63
CA THR A 312 -20.95 -4.40 13.42
C THR A 312 -20.48 -5.40 14.49
N ASP A 313 -21.32 -5.70 15.46
CA ASP A 313 -20.97 -6.60 16.59
C ASP A 313 -20.71 -8.03 16.14
N ASN A 314 -21.39 -8.51 15.09
CA ASN A 314 -21.29 -9.89 14.58
C ASN A 314 -21.25 -9.89 13.04
N PRO A 315 -20.16 -9.42 12.41
CA PRO A 315 -20.07 -9.41 10.96
C PRO A 315 -19.96 -10.82 10.40
N THR A 316 -20.53 -11.05 9.22
CA THR A 316 -20.28 -12.27 8.46
C THR A 316 -18.82 -12.31 8.01
N ILE A 317 -18.14 -13.42 8.24
CA ILE A 317 -16.77 -13.65 7.80
C ILE A 317 -16.76 -14.86 6.89
N VAL A 318 -16.36 -14.66 5.65
CA VAL A 318 -16.37 -15.73 4.66
C VAL A 318 -14.95 -16.12 4.24
N PRO A 319 -14.63 -17.42 4.09
CA PRO A 319 -13.40 -17.87 3.45
C PRO A 319 -13.46 -17.61 1.94
N LEU A 320 -12.39 -17.95 1.23
CA LEU A 320 -12.27 -17.65 -0.20
C LEU A 320 -13.43 -18.18 -1.05
N GLU A 321 -13.92 -19.38 -0.76
CA GLU A 321 -15.07 -19.98 -1.47
C GLU A 321 -16.41 -19.26 -1.27
N GLY A 322 -16.50 -18.43 -0.23
CA GLY A 322 -17.72 -17.66 0.09
C GLY A 322 -17.77 -16.28 -0.58
N VAL A 323 -16.72 -15.83 -1.25
CA VAL A 323 -16.72 -14.50 -1.85
C VAL A 323 -17.54 -14.44 -3.14
N GLN A 324 -18.10 -13.28 -3.40
CA GLN A 324 -18.90 -12.98 -4.60
C GLN A 324 -18.30 -11.79 -5.35
N THR A 325 -18.47 -11.77 -6.66
CA THR A 325 -18.04 -10.64 -7.48
C THR A 325 -18.92 -9.42 -7.23
N GLY A 326 -18.29 -8.22 -7.31
CA GLY A 326 -19.01 -6.95 -7.16
C GLY A 326 -19.28 -6.52 -5.72
N ILE A 327 -19.05 -7.38 -4.73
CA ILE A 327 -19.11 -7.02 -3.32
C ILE A 327 -17.76 -6.44 -2.88
N ASN A 328 -17.79 -5.40 -2.06
CA ASN A 328 -16.60 -4.82 -1.44
C ASN A 328 -16.34 -5.49 -0.09
N TYR A 329 -15.14 -5.97 0.13
CA TYR A 329 -14.75 -6.71 1.33
C TYR A 329 -13.57 -6.06 2.05
N ALA A 330 -13.60 -6.04 3.39
CA ALA A 330 -12.42 -5.89 4.21
C ALA A 330 -11.64 -7.21 4.25
N MET A 331 -10.33 -7.17 4.01
CA MET A 331 -9.49 -8.37 3.98
C MET A 331 -8.97 -8.71 5.38
N VAL A 332 -9.12 -9.97 5.75
CA VAL A 332 -8.59 -10.59 6.96
C VAL A 332 -7.58 -11.65 6.56
N ILE A 333 -6.42 -11.69 7.19
CA ILE A 333 -5.34 -12.60 6.83
C ILE A 333 -4.81 -13.39 8.03
N THR A 334 -4.39 -14.60 7.75
CA THR A 334 -3.57 -15.40 8.66
C THR A 334 -2.28 -15.77 7.96
N THR A 335 -1.11 -15.52 8.58
CA THR A 335 0.17 -15.64 7.88
C THR A 335 1.23 -16.37 8.71
N SER A 336 2.25 -16.91 8.05
CA SER A 336 3.44 -17.47 8.70
C SER A 336 4.35 -16.42 9.35
N CYS A 337 3.92 -15.16 9.41
CA CYS A 337 4.55 -14.12 10.22
C CYS A 337 3.95 -14.00 11.64
N GLY A 338 2.94 -14.80 11.98
CA GLY A 338 2.25 -14.78 13.28
C GLY A 338 1.09 -13.80 13.32
N LEU A 339 0.59 -13.36 12.17
CA LEU A 339 -0.66 -12.61 12.08
C LEU A 339 -1.82 -13.62 11.97
N TRP A 340 -2.65 -13.69 13.00
CA TRP A 340 -3.77 -14.63 13.11
C TRP A 340 -5.09 -13.87 12.98
N ARG A 341 -5.88 -14.18 11.94
CA ARG A 341 -7.14 -13.53 11.59
C ARG A 341 -7.07 -12.01 11.71
N TYR A 342 -6.00 -11.46 11.17
CA TYR A 342 -5.62 -10.06 11.28
C TYR A 342 -6.32 -9.21 10.22
N VAL A 343 -7.03 -8.16 10.63
CA VAL A 343 -7.62 -7.16 9.72
C VAL A 343 -6.52 -6.26 9.21
N ILE A 344 -6.14 -6.41 7.94
CA ILE A 344 -5.08 -5.60 7.33
C ILE A 344 -5.47 -4.13 7.16
N GLY A 345 -6.78 -3.87 7.02
CA GLY A 345 -7.33 -2.54 6.83
C GLY A 345 -7.56 -2.14 5.38
N ASP A 346 -7.15 -2.96 4.42
CA ASP A 346 -7.43 -2.75 2.99
C ASP A 346 -8.76 -3.37 2.58
N THR A 347 -9.40 -2.78 1.57
CA THR A 347 -10.64 -3.29 0.98
C THR A 347 -10.42 -3.72 -0.46
N VAL A 348 -11.08 -4.82 -0.84
CA VAL A 348 -10.98 -5.42 -2.17
C VAL A 348 -12.35 -5.78 -2.72
N SER A 349 -12.48 -5.79 -4.04
CA SER A 349 -13.67 -6.32 -4.72
C SER A 349 -13.23 -7.34 -5.77
N PHE A 350 -13.84 -8.52 -5.75
CA PHE A 350 -13.54 -9.57 -6.71
C PHE A 350 -14.16 -9.25 -8.06
N THR A 351 -13.35 -9.39 -9.10
CA THR A 351 -13.77 -9.25 -10.51
C THR A 351 -14.03 -10.61 -11.15
N SER A 352 -13.44 -11.67 -10.57
CA SER A 352 -13.63 -13.08 -10.98
C SER A 352 -13.39 -14.01 -9.79
N THR A 353 -14.06 -15.15 -9.78
CA THR A 353 -13.82 -16.25 -8.83
C THR A 353 -13.21 -17.47 -9.50
N ASN A 354 -12.93 -17.42 -10.80
CA ASN A 354 -12.31 -18.51 -11.55
C ASN A 354 -11.43 -17.99 -12.71
N PRO A 355 -10.11 -17.78 -12.49
CA PRO A 355 -9.42 -17.74 -11.20
C PRO A 355 -9.88 -16.57 -10.33
N TYR A 356 -9.56 -16.60 -9.05
CA TYR A 356 -9.84 -15.46 -8.16
C TYR A 356 -9.00 -14.26 -8.54
N LYS A 357 -9.68 -13.21 -9.02
CA LYS A 357 -9.09 -11.92 -9.36
C LYS A 357 -9.83 -10.80 -8.63
N PHE A 358 -9.11 -9.77 -8.23
CA PHE A 358 -9.66 -8.67 -7.47
C PHE A 358 -9.01 -7.34 -7.84
N VAL A 359 -9.65 -6.26 -7.42
CA VAL A 359 -9.11 -4.91 -7.42
C VAL A 359 -9.09 -4.37 -6.00
N ILE A 360 -8.08 -3.57 -5.68
CA ILE A 360 -8.03 -2.83 -4.41
C ILE A 360 -8.99 -1.65 -4.55
N THR A 361 -9.96 -1.56 -3.64
CA THR A 361 -11.00 -0.54 -3.67
C THR A 361 -10.72 0.62 -2.72
N GLY A 362 -9.85 0.40 -1.72
CA GLY A 362 -9.50 1.42 -0.74
C GLY A 362 -9.11 0.82 0.60
N ARG A 363 -9.54 1.48 1.68
CA ARG A 363 -9.32 1.02 3.06
C ARG A 363 -10.61 1.05 3.87
N THR A 364 -10.63 0.27 4.97
CA THR A 364 -11.73 0.23 5.94
C THR A 364 -11.90 1.54 6.70
N LYS A 365 -10.87 2.40 6.73
CA LYS A 365 -10.88 3.76 7.30
C LYS A 365 -10.54 4.78 6.22
N TYR A 366 -11.07 5.99 6.34
CA TYR A 366 -10.70 7.10 5.47
C TYR A 366 -9.23 7.49 5.68
N PHE A 367 -8.49 7.64 4.58
CA PHE A 367 -7.07 7.98 4.62
C PHE A 367 -6.61 8.58 3.28
N ILE A 368 -5.46 9.25 3.28
CA ILE A 368 -4.74 9.67 2.09
C ILE A 368 -3.38 8.96 2.06
N ASN A 369 -3.08 8.31 0.95
CA ASN A 369 -1.80 7.62 0.72
C ASN A 369 -1.38 7.79 -0.74
N ALA A 370 -1.02 9.01 -1.12
CA ALA A 370 -0.58 9.35 -2.48
C ALA A 370 0.88 9.00 -2.72
N PHE A 371 1.73 9.12 -1.69
CA PHE A 371 3.17 8.90 -1.73
C PHE A 371 3.69 7.89 -0.70
N GLY A 372 2.81 7.22 0.01
CA GLY A 372 3.16 6.36 1.15
C GLY A 372 3.17 7.12 2.48
N GLU A 373 2.43 8.24 2.58
CA GLU A 373 2.30 9.04 3.81
C GLU A 373 1.25 8.50 4.78
N GLU A 374 0.37 7.62 4.31
CA GLU A 374 -0.73 6.99 5.07
C GLU A 374 -1.37 7.90 6.12
N LEU A 375 -1.85 9.07 5.68
CA LEU A 375 -2.54 10.02 6.54
C LEU A 375 -3.93 9.50 6.87
N ILE A 376 -4.15 9.08 8.11
CA ILE A 376 -5.42 8.54 8.61
C ILE A 376 -6.29 9.60 9.28
N MET A 377 -7.56 9.26 9.52
CA MET A 377 -8.54 10.17 10.16
C MET A 377 -8.07 10.73 11.50
N ASP A 378 -7.45 9.90 12.34
CA ASP A 378 -6.96 10.34 13.65
C ASP A 378 -5.86 11.42 13.52
N ASN A 379 -4.98 11.29 12.52
CA ASN A 379 -3.99 12.33 12.21
C ASN A 379 -4.69 13.62 11.77
N ALA A 380 -5.68 13.53 10.88
CA ALA A 380 -6.45 14.67 10.41
C ALA A 380 -7.15 15.39 11.56
N GLU A 381 -7.86 14.66 12.41
CA GLU A 381 -8.60 15.22 13.54
C GLU A 381 -7.69 15.89 14.58
N LYS A 382 -6.55 15.27 14.91
CA LYS A 382 -5.55 15.85 15.81
C LYS A 382 -4.90 17.10 15.22
N GLY A 383 -4.55 17.05 13.92
CA GLY A 383 -3.98 18.18 13.21
C GLY A 383 -4.93 19.38 13.16
N LEU A 384 -6.17 19.15 12.76
CA LEU A 384 -7.21 20.18 12.70
C LEU A 384 -7.53 20.76 14.09
N THR A 385 -7.68 19.90 15.10
CA THR A 385 -7.92 20.34 16.48
C THR A 385 -6.81 21.27 16.98
N TYR A 386 -5.54 20.92 16.71
CA TYR A 386 -4.39 21.75 17.06
C TYR A 386 -4.42 23.10 16.33
N ALA A 387 -4.61 23.10 15.01
CA ALA A 387 -4.65 24.32 14.20
C ALA A 387 -5.80 25.24 14.64
N CYS A 388 -6.98 24.69 14.92
CA CYS A 388 -8.14 25.43 15.47
C CYS A 388 -7.81 26.07 16.81
N ALA A 389 -7.21 25.33 17.74
CA ALA A 389 -6.85 25.84 19.07
C ALA A 389 -5.85 27.00 19.00
N GLN A 390 -4.91 26.99 18.03
CA GLN A 390 -3.89 28.01 17.86
C GLN A 390 -4.38 29.27 17.10
N THR A 391 -5.48 29.16 16.36
CA THR A 391 -6.01 30.26 15.51
C THR A 391 -7.39 30.73 15.93
N GLY A 392 -8.01 30.10 16.93
CA GLY A 392 -9.39 30.39 17.34
C GLY A 392 -10.43 30.05 16.27
N ALA A 393 -10.09 29.24 15.29
CA ALA A 393 -11.01 28.80 14.25
C ALA A 393 -11.93 27.67 14.74
N GLU A 394 -13.11 27.57 14.12
CA GLU A 394 -14.07 26.48 14.34
C GLU A 394 -14.47 25.89 12.98
N ILE A 395 -14.38 24.57 12.83
CA ILE A 395 -14.67 23.87 11.59
C ILE A 395 -16.09 23.29 11.68
N SER A 396 -16.88 23.50 10.62
CA SER A 396 -18.18 22.85 10.42
C SER A 396 -18.03 21.51 9.71
N GLU A 397 -17.26 21.48 8.60
CA GLU A 397 -17.05 20.27 7.80
C GLU A 397 -15.77 20.39 6.96
N TYR A 398 -15.22 19.24 6.52
CA TYR A 398 -14.06 19.22 5.66
C TYR A 398 -13.97 17.95 4.82
N THR A 399 -13.20 18.05 3.73
CA THR A 399 -12.70 16.91 2.96
C THR A 399 -11.29 17.23 2.45
N ALA A 400 -10.45 16.21 2.33
CA ALA A 400 -9.11 16.38 1.80
C ALA A 400 -8.77 15.29 0.78
N ALA A 401 -8.00 15.69 -0.25
CA ALA A 401 -7.54 14.81 -1.29
C ALA A 401 -6.18 15.28 -1.85
N PRO A 402 -5.37 14.40 -2.47
CA PRO A 402 -4.11 14.79 -3.07
C PRO A 402 -4.33 15.58 -4.37
N VAL A 403 -3.42 16.53 -4.64
CA VAL A 403 -3.26 17.22 -5.93
C VAL A 403 -1.92 16.81 -6.52
N PHE A 404 -1.94 16.17 -7.69
CA PHE A 404 -0.75 15.76 -8.41
C PHE A 404 -0.30 16.88 -9.36
N MET A 405 0.99 17.22 -9.34
CA MET A 405 1.57 18.29 -10.15
C MET A 405 2.25 17.72 -11.40
N ASP A 406 1.89 18.24 -12.57
CA ASP A 406 2.20 17.66 -13.88
C ASP A 406 3.69 17.56 -14.26
N SER A 407 4.60 18.32 -13.65
CA SER A 407 5.94 18.47 -14.24
C SER A 407 7.12 18.04 -13.36
N LYS A 408 6.94 17.67 -12.07
CA LYS A 408 8.09 17.47 -11.16
C LYS A 408 7.96 16.31 -10.17
N ALA A 409 7.11 15.32 -10.41
CA ALA A 409 6.85 14.24 -9.44
C ALA A 409 6.46 14.74 -8.03
N LYS A 410 5.79 15.89 -7.97
CA LYS A 410 5.39 16.56 -6.73
C LYS A 410 3.88 16.48 -6.54
N CYS A 411 3.47 16.46 -5.29
CA CYS A 411 2.06 16.49 -4.90
C CYS A 411 1.89 17.33 -3.64
N ARG A 412 0.68 17.72 -3.36
CA ARG A 412 0.27 18.31 -2.08
C ARG A 412 -1.06 17.73 -1.65
N HIS A 413 -1.39 17.81 -0.37
CA HIS A 413 -2.75 17.62 0.09
C HIS A 413 -3.52 18.93 -0.04
N GLN A 414 -4.71 18.88 -0.64
CA GLN A 414 -5.65 19.99 -0.65
C GLN A 414 -6.79 19.67 0.32
N TRP A 415 -7.03 20.60 1.23
CA TRP A 415 -8.05 20.52 2.26
C TRP A 415 -9.12 21.56 1.96
N LEU A 416 -10.32 21.13 1.60
CA LEU A 416 -11.49 21.99 1.47
C LEU A 416 -12.18 22.02 2.84
N ILE A 417 -12.22 23.19 3.47
CA ILE A 417 -12.72 23.35 4.85
C ILE A 417 -13.84 24.39 4.88
N GLU A 418 -14.97 24.00 5.43
CA GLU A 418 -16.05 24.90 5.79
C GLU A 418 -15.87 25.30 7.27
N PHE A 419 -15.66 26.58 7.54
CA PHE A 419 -15.49 27.08 8.88
C PHE A 419 -16.82 27.64 9.42
N ALA A 420 -17.17 27.28 10.66
CA ALA A 420 -18.17 28.00 11.44
C ALA A 420 -17.62 29.35 11.89
N LYS A 421 -16.31 29.39 12.20
CA LYS A 421 -15.55 30.61 12.50
C LYS A 421 -14.20 30.51 11.83
N ALA A 422 -13.93 31.37 10.84
CA ALA A 422 -12.70 31.37 10.10
C ALA A 422 -11.48 31.77 10.97
N PRO A 423 -10.28 31.26 10.68
CA PRO A 423 -9.04 31.70 11.31
C PRO A 423 -8.68 33.12 10.86
N ASP A 424 -7.84 33.81 11.64
CA ASP A 424 -7.31 35.13 11.28
C ASP A 424 -6.48 35.09 9.97
N SER A 425 -5.80 33.95 9.71
CA SER A 425 -5.01 33.73 8.51
C SER A 425 -5.10 32.24 8.12
N LEU A 426 -5.59 31.99 6.90
CA LEU A 426 -5.61 30.65 6.29
C LEU A 426 -4.20 30.08 6.10
N GLU A 427 -3.22 30.90 5.74
CA GLU A 427 -1.84 30.49 5.57
C GLU A 427 -1.22 30.02 6.90
N ARG A 428 -1.46 30.78 7.98
CA ARG A 428 -1.02 30.39 9.34
C ARG A 428 -1.70 29.09 9.78
N PHE A 429 -3.01 28.95 9.52
CA PHE A 429 -3.75 27.72 9.82
C PHE A 429 -3.17 26.53 9.07
N ALA A 430 -2.94 26.64 7.75
CA ALA A 430 -2.34 25.61 6.92
C ALA A 430 -0.95 25.20 7.42
N THR A 431 -0.11 26.19 7.78
CA THR A 431 1.22 25.95 8.33
C THR A 431 1.20 25.18 9.65
N LEU A 432 0.29 25.51 10.55
CA LEU A 432 0.11 24.84 11.84
C LEU A 432 -0.41 23.41 11.65
N LEU A 433 -1.37 23.22 10.75
CA LEU A 433 -1.89 21.90 10.39
C LEU A 433 -0.77 21.02 9.83
N ASP A 434 -0.02 21.51 8.83
CA ASP A 434 1.06 20.78 8.18
C ASP A 434 2.15 20.36 9.17
N LYS A 435 2.60 21.29 10.04
CA LYS A 435 3.57 20.98 11.10
C LYS A 435 3.06 19.93 12.07
N LYS A 436 1.79 20.03 12.49
CA LYS A 436 1.21 19.05 13.41
C LYS A 436 1.09 17.67 12.79
N LEU A 437 0.74 17.59 11.51
CA LEU A 437 0.72 16.33 10.78
C LEU A 437 2.11 15.69 10.70
N GLN A 438 3.17 16.47 10.46
CA GLN A 438 4.55 15.99 10.50
C GLN A 438 4.95 15.44 11.88
N GLU A 439 4.54 16.12 12.97
CA GLU A 439 4.84 15.66 14.34
C GLU A 439 4.21 14.31 14.69
N ILE A 440 3.00 14.04 14.20
CA ILE A 440 2.19 12.89 14.61
C ILE A 440 2.15 11.74 13.59
N ASN A 441 2.73 11.94 12.40
CA ASN A 441 2.80 10.92 11.36
C ASN A 441 4.20 10.92 10.73
N SER A 442 4.99 9.89 11.04
CA SER A 442 6.38 9.78 10.60
C SER A 442 6.53 9.59 9.10
N ASP A 443 5.54 9.01 8.43
CA ASP A 443 5.58 8.82 6.98
C ASP A 443 5.23 10.12 6.26
N TYR A 444 4.27 10.89 6.80
CA TYR A 444 4.00 12.24 6.33
C TYR A 444 5.23 13.14 6.53
N GLU A 445 5.87 13.12 7.72
CA GLU A 445 7.12 13.85 8.00
C GLU A 445 8.21 13.51 6.97
N ALA A 446 8.45 12.22 6.73
CA ALA A 446 9.45 11.76 5.76
C ALA A 446 9.17 12.25 4.33
N LYS A 447 7.90 12.32 3.90
CA LYS A 447 7.52 12.79 2.56
C LYS A 447 7.54 14.32 2.44
N ARG A 448 7.35 15.02 3.58
CA ARG A 448 7.45 16.49 3.66
C ARG A 448 8.90 16.99 3.74
N PHE A 449 9.87 16.09 3.98
CA PHE A 449 11.29 16.45 4.13
C PHE A 449 11.80 17.20 2.89
N HIS A 450 12.25 18.44 3.10
CA HIS A 450 12.72 19.37 2.07
C HIS A 450 11.76 19.57 0.88
N ASP A 451 10.44 19.32 1.04
CA ASP A 451 9.43 19.50 0.00
C ASP A 451 9.73 18.74 -1.31
N ILE A 452 10.43 17.60 -1.21
CA ILE A 452 10.92 16.88 -2.39
C ILE A 452 9.77 16.16 -3.10
N THR A 453 8.95 15.45 -2.34
CA THR A 453 7.82 14.66 -2.86
C THR A 453 6.48 15.28 -2.51
N LEU A 454 6.25 15.55 -1.23
CA LEU A 454 5.03 16.17 -0.74
C LEU A 454 5.29 17.64 -0.39
N GLN A 455 4.64 18.55 -1.11
CA GLN A 455 4.68 19.99 -0.88
C GLN A 455 3.84 20.36 0.35
N PRO A 456 4.00 21.57 0.94
CA PRO A 456 3.10 22.10 1.95
C PRO A 456 1.65 21.93 1.54
N LEU A 457 0.81 21.50 2.49
CA LEU A 457 -0.62 21.36 2.22
C LEU A 457 -1.27 22.71 1.91
N GLU A 458 -2.37 22.64 1.15
CA GLU A 458 -3.18 23.80 0.77
C GLU A 458 -4.53 23.72 1.45
N VAL A 459 -4.97 24.81 2.07
CA VAL A 459 -6.32 24.96 2.61
C VAL A 459 -7.15 25.86 1.70
N VAL A 460 -8.27 25.34 1.22
CA VAL A 460 -9.24 26.05 0.40
C VAL A 460 -10.49 26.29 1.27
N LEU A 461 -10.98 27.52 1.25
CA LEU A 461 -12.17 27.90 1.98
C LEU A 461 -13.42 27.45 1.22
N ALA A 462 -14.23 26.59 1.84
CA ALA A 462 -15.58 26.31 1.36
C ALA A 462 -16.54 27.43 1.81
N ARG A 463 -17.51 27.75 0.95
CA ARG A 463 -18.59 28.67 1.36
C ARG A 463 -19.50 28.03 2.41
N PRO A 464 -20.17 28.82 3.27
CA PRO A 464 -21.13 28.30 4.22
C PRO A 464 -22.23 27.48 3.54
N GLY A 465 -22.49 26.27 4.05
CA GLY A 465 -23.50 25.34 3.55
C GLY A 465 -23.13 24.58 2.28
N GLN A 466 -21.91 24.69 1.77
CA GLN A 466 -21.48 24.06 0.50
C GLN A 466 -21.54 22.52 0.57
N PHE A 467 -21.15 21.94 1.66
CA PHE A 467 -21.22 20.48 1.88
C PHE A 467 -22.68 19.99 1.97
N ASN A 468 -23.55 20.78 2.61
CA ASN A 468 -24.98 20.46 2.67
C ASN A 468 -25.66 20.53 1.29
N ASP A 469 -25.31 21.54 0.48
CA ASP A 469 -25.81 21.65 -0.88
C ASP A 469 -25.37 20.46 -1.74
N TRP A 470 -24.12 20.02 -1.61
CA TRP A 470 -23.63 18.81 -2.29
C TRP A 470 -24.40 17.55 -1.85
N LEU A 471 -24.66 17.38 -0.55
CA LEU A 471 -25.48 16.25 -0.05
C LEU A 471 -26.91 16.30 -0.59
N LYS A 472 -27.52 17.50 -0.68
CA LYS A 472 -28.84 17.68 -1.31
C LYS A 472 -28.84 17.26 -2.76
N ALA A 473 -27.86 17.72 -3.55
CA ALA A 473 -27.73 17.39 -4.97
C ALA A 473 -27.56 15.89 -5.21
N LYS A 474 -26.97 15.16 -4.25
CA LYS A 474 -26.83 13.69 -4.27
C LYS A 474 -28.05 12.92 -3.72
N GLY A 475 -29.11 13.61 -3.29
CA GLY A 475 -30.25 12.97 -2.63
C GLY A 475 -29.93 12.31 -1.27
N LYS A 476 -28.89 12.79 -0.60
CA LYS A 476 -28.35 12.18 0.63
C LYS A 476 -28.52 13.07 1.88
N LEU A 477 -29.26 14.16 1.80
CA LEU A 477 -29.53 15.01 2.93
C LEU A 477 -30.55 14.35 3.87
N GLY A 478 -30.24 14.24 5.16
CA GLY A 478 -31.14 13.73 6.20
C GLY A 478 -30.97 12.24 6.55
N GLY A 479 -29.97 11.55 6.03
CA GLY A 479 -29.61 10.17 6.40
C GLY A 479 -28.27 10.07 7.15
N GLN A 480 -27.83 8.86 7.51
CA GLN A 480 -26.52 8.60 8.11
C GLN A 480 -25.35 8.76 7.10
N HIS A 481 -25.53 9.54 6.05
CA HIS A 481 -24.50 9.74 5.03
C HIS A 481 -23.44 10.71 5.53
N LYS A 482 -22.22 10.17 5.68
CA LYS A 482 -21.04 10.96 6.06
C LYS A 482 -20.26 11.38 4.81
N ILE A 483 -19.74 12.60 4.81
CA ILE A 483 -18.81 13.08 3.79
C ILE A 483 -17.50 12.32 3.95
N PRO A 484 -16.93 11.75 2.85
CA PRO A 484 -15.59 11.18 2.88
C PRO A 484 -14.58 12.27 3.21
N ARG A 485 -14.05 12.25 4.43
CA ARG A 485 -13.15 13.31 4.95
C ARG A 485 -11.75 13.22 4.40
N LEU A 486 -11.26 12.00 4.16
CA LEU A 486 -9.97 11.75 3.51
C LEU A 486 -10.19 10.80 2.33
N SER A 487 -9.60 11.11 1.17
CA SER A 487 -9.75 10.30 -0.03
C SER A 487 -8.51 10.39 -0.91
N ASN A 488 -8.06 9.26 -1.47
CA ASN A 488 -7.04 9.24 -2.53
C ASN A 488 -7.58 9.73 -3.89
N SER A 489 -8.91 9.80 -4.03
CA SER A 489 -9.58 10.30 -5.23
C SER A 489 -10.05 11.74 -5.02
N ARG A 490 -9.83 12.58 -6.01
CA ARG A 490 -10.31 13.97 -6.01
C ARG A 490 -11.80 14.12 -6.29
N LYS A 491 -12.50 13.04 -6.63
CA LYS A 491 -13.91 13.08 -7.05
C LYS A 491 -14.80 13.85 -6.07
N VAL A 492 -14.71 13.55 -4.77
CA VAL A 492 -15.57 14.18 -3.75
C VAL A 492 -15.22 15.65 -3.58
N ILE A 493 -13.93 15.99 -3.40
CA ILE A 493 -13.52 17.37 -3.19
C ILE A 493 -13.87 18.25 -4.40
N GLU A 494 -13.70 17.75 -5.64
CA GLU A 494 -14.06 18.46 -6.86
C GLU A 494 -15.57 18.60 -7.03
N GLU A 495 -16.34 17.56 -6.73
CA GLU A 495 -17.80 17.64 -6.73
C GLU A 495 -18.30 18.69 -5.72
N VAL A 496 -17.75 18.74 -4.51
CA VAL A 496 -18.12 19.74 -3.51
C VAL A 496 -17.70 21.13 -3.97
N MET A 497 -16.47 21.32 -4.45
CA MET A 497 -15.98 22.62 -4.95
C MET A 497 -16.83 23.17 -6.09
N ASN A 498 -17.33 22.32 -6.97
CA ASN A 498 -18.16 22.69 -8.12
C ASN A 498 -19.66 22.79 -7.81
N THR A 499 -20.07 22.54 -6.56
CA THR A 499 -21.48 22.60 -6.15
C THR A 499 -21.97 24.06 -6.08
N SER A 500 -22.98 24.38 -6.88
CA SER A 500 -23.67 25.68 -6.82
C SER A 500 -24.54 25.78 -5.55
N PRO A 501 -24.82 27.01 -5.05
CA PRO A 501 -25.77 27.20 -3.97
C PRO A 501 -27.14 26.64 -4.33
N SER A 502 -27.78 25.93 -3.40
CA SER A 502 -29.20 25.56 -3.56
C SER A 502 -30.04 26.84 -3.58
N PRO A 503 -31.07 26.96 -4.45
CA PRO A 503 -32.00 28.10 -4.40
C PRO A 503 -32.55 28.24 -2.97
N SER A 504 -32.47 29.44 -2.42
CA SER A 504 -33.03 29.73 -1.11
C SER A 504 -34.56 29.57 -1.19
N GLN A 505 -35.18 28.88 -0.23
CA GLN A 505 -36.65 28.74 -0.14
C GLN A 505 -37.41 30.08 0.05
N GLY A 506 -36.77 31.21 -0.30
CA GLY A 506 -37.31 32.57 -0.12
C GLY A 506 -37.96 33.21 -1.36
N GLU A 507 -37.88 32.59 -2.54
CA GLU A 507 -38.40 33.20 -3.79
C GLU A 507 -39.69 32.58 -4.34
N GLU A 508 -40.30 31.60 -3.67
CA GLU A 508 -41.60 31.02 -4.10
C GLU A 508 -42.83 31.74 -3.50
N ARG A 509 -42.70 32.92 -2.94
CA ARG A 509 -43.88 33.67 -2.42
C ARG A 509 -44.00 35.08 -3.02
N LEU A 510 -43.84 35.24 -4.30
CA LEU A 510 -44.31 36.45 -5.00
C LEU A 510 -44.62 36.14 -6.47
N SER A 511 -45.60 35.26 -6.67
CA SER A 511 -46.34 35.19 -7.96
C SER A 511 -47.67 34.48 -7.71
N ASN A 512 -48.59 35.22 -7.14
CA ASN A 512 -50.04 35.07 -7.34
C ASN A 512 -50.67 36.43 -7.19
#